data_fcc2997dcc839b4907149fb371d50f40
#
_entry.id   fcc2997dcc839b4907149fb371d50f40
#
_cell.length_a   1.000
_cell.length_b   1.000
_cell.length_c   1.000
_cell.angle_alpha   90.00
_cell.angle_beta   90.00
_cell.angle_gamma   90.00
#
_symmetry.space_group_name_H-M   'P 1'
#
loop_
_entity.id
_entity.type
_entity.pdbx_description
1 polymer ?
#
loop_
_entity_poly.entity_id
_entity_poly.type
_entity_poly.pdbx_seq_one_letter_code
_entity_poly.pdbx_strand_id
1 'polypeptide(L)'
;MSNKIVKEILDWIYAIVLALIIAMVIHIFLIQPTRVSGESMEDTLHNGQYLIVTKWHHIMNEMPNYGQIVIIDSRVNRARTWVDDVEEPLMNYASVFNKAAQTNDVWVKRVIGRPGDVLEFKDGHVWRNGEQLQEPYTKDTKMNYTRST
;
A
#
# COMPACT_ATOMS: atom_id res chain seq x y z
N MET A 1 -2.57 46.79 -25.31
CA MET A 1 -1.87 46.35 -24.08
C MET A 1 -2.67 45.32 -23.28
N SER A 2 -3.98 45.45 -23.17
CA SER A 2 -4.86 44.52 -22.42
C SER A 2 -4.77 43.06 -22.89
N ASN A 3 -4.80 42.77 -24.17
CA ASN A 3 -4.82 41.41 -24.71
C ASN A 3 -3.52 40.61 -24.44
N LYS A 4 -2.37 41.26 -24.26
CA LYS A 4 -1.12 40.57 -23.88
C LYS A 4 -1.15 40.09 -22.44
N ILE A 5 -1.62 40.95 -21.55
CA ILE A 5 -1.73 40.63 -20.11
C ILE A 5 -2.73 39.50 -19.89
N VAL A 6 -3.87 39.57 -20.57
CA VAL A 6 -4.90 38.52 -20.48
C VAL A 6 -4.36 37.17 -20.98
N LYS A 7 -3.62 37.17 -22.09
CA LYS A 7 -2.99 35.95 -22.62
C LYS A 7 -1.99 35.37 -21.63
N GLU A 8 -1.13 36.22 -21.06
CA GLU A 8 -0.14 35.80 -20.08
C GLU A 8 -0.77 35.17 -18.83
N ILE A 9 -1.84 35.78 -18.34
CA ILE A 9 -2.62 35.21 -17.21
C ILE A 9 -3.22 33.85 -17.57
N LEU A 10 -3.79 33.71 -18.76
CA LEU A 10 -4.35 32.44 -19.23
C LEU A 10 -3.28 31.35 -19.39
N ASP A 11 -2.10 31.70 -19.87
CA ASP A 11 -0.96 30.76 -20.01
C ASP A 11 -0.50 30.29 -18.62
N TRP A 12 -0.46 31.16 -17.63
CA TRP A 12 -0.17 30.78 -16.23
C TRP A 12 -1.23 29.86 -15.65
N ILE A 13 -2.51 30.20 -15.84
CA ILE A 13 -3.62 29.37 -15.37
C ILE A 13 -3.56 27.98 -16.01
N TYR A 14 -3.32 27.91 -17.32
CA TYR A 14 -3.16 26.65 -18.03
C TYR A 14 -2.00 25.81 -17.47
N ALA A 15 -0.84 26.43 -17.25
CA ALA A 15 0.32 25.75 -16.69
C ALA A 15 0.04 25.18 -15.29
N ILE A 16 -0.64 25.95 -14.43
CA ILE A 16 -1.01 25.50 -13.07
C ILE A 16 -2.00 24.32 -13.13
N VAL A 17 -3.03 24.43 -13.97
CA VAL A 17 -4.02 23.36 -14.14
C VAL A 17 -3.36 22.09 -14.67
N LEU A 18 -2.49 22.23 -15.68
CA LEU A 18 -1.76 21.09 -16.22
C LEU A 18 -0.85 20.43 -15.17
N ALA A 19 -0.12 21.24 -14.38
CA ALA A 19 0.72 20.73 -13.30
C ALA A 19 -0.07 19.99 -12.24
N LEU A 20 -1.26 20.49 -11.85
CA LEU A 20 -2.17 19.83 -10.90
C LEU A 20 -2.68 18.50 -11.45
N ILE A 21 -3.04 18.44 -12.74
CA ILE A 21 -3.48 17.19 -13.38
C ILE A 21 -2.35 16.16 -13.36
N ILE A 22 -1.12 16.55 -13.74
CA ILE A 22 0.04 15.66 -13.74
C ILE A 22 0.34 15.17 -12.32
N ALA A 23 0.35 16.07 -11.34
CA ALA A 23 0.57 15.72 -9.94
C ALA A 23 -0.47 14.72 -9.42
N MET A 24 -1.74 14.91 -9.79
CA MET A 24 -2.84 14.01 -9.43
C MET A 24 -2.64 12.62 -10.07
N VAL A 25 -2.28 12.55 -11.34
CA VAL A 25 -2.00 11.28 -12.03
C VAL A 25 -0.84 10.54 -11.37
N ILE A 26 0.26 11.22 -11.06
CA ILE A 26 1.40 10.62 -10.35
C ILE A 26 0.96 10.05 -9.01
N HIS A 27 0.17 10.81 -8.26
CA HIS A 27 -0.27 10.41 -6.93
C HIS A 27 -1.25 9.22 -6.96
N ILE A 28 -2.17 9.20 -7.91
CA ILE A 28 -3.15 8.11 -8.05
C ILE A 28 -2.46 6.82 -8.51
N PHE A 29 -1.59 6.90 -9.51
CA PHE A 29 -1.08 5.71 -10.19
C PHE A 29 0.32 5.25 -9.76
N LEU A 30 1.16 6.14 -9.26
CA LEU A 30 2.57 5.81 -9.02
C LEU A 30 2.92 5.76 -7.53
N ILE A 31 2.51 6.76 -6.75
CA ILE A 31 3.01 6.98 -5.39
C ILE A 31 1.87 7.32 -4.46
N GLN A 32 1.73 6.58 -3.37
CA GLN A 32 0.73 6.85 -2.34
C GLN A 32 1.38 6.91 -0.96
N PRO A 33 1.43 8.10 -0.31
CA PRO A 33 1.84 8.18 1.08
C PRO A 33 0.76 7.52 1.96
N THR A 34 1.21 6.69 2.87
CA THR A 34 0.35 5.93 3.79
C THR A 34 0.94 5.96 5.19
N ARG A 35 0.09 5.90 6.21
CA ARG A 35 0.51 5.81 7.59
C ARG A 35 0.27 4.41 8.13
N VAL A 36 1.29 3.84 8.78
CA VAL A 36 1.19 2.54 9.45
C VAL A 36 0.22 2.63 10.62
N SER A 37 -0.77 1.74 10.65
CA SER A 37 -1.69 1.57 11.76
C SER A 37 -1.63 0.12 12.23
N GLY A 38 -1.28 -0.08 13.50
CA GLY A 38 -1.14 -1.40 14.10
C GLY A 38 0.32 -1.83 14.34
N GLU A 39 0.47 -2.91 15.07
CA GLU A 39 1.75 -3.40 15.59
C GLU A 39 2.20 -4.72 14.93
N SER A 40 1.43 -5.22 13.94
CA SER A 40 1.69 -6.54 13.34
C SER A 40 3.00 -6.63 12.53
N MET A 41 3.62 -5.51 12.24
CA MET A 41 4.89 -5.40 11.53
C MET A 41 5.98 -4.74 12.40
N GLU A 42 5.78 -4.67 13.72
CA GLU A 42 6.79 -4.19 14.66
C GLU A 42 8.10 -4.92 14.48
N ASP A 43 9.18 -4.21 14.84
CA ASP A 43 10.59 -4.40 14.54
C ASP A 43 10.98 -3.98 13.11
N THR A 44 10.07 -4.02 12.12
CA THR A 44 10.36 -3.50 10.77
C THR A 44 9.66 -2.16 10.52
N LEU A 45 8.41 -2.03 10.97
CA LEU A 45 7.59 -0.83 10.78
C LEU A 45 6.90 -0.47 12.11
N HIS A 46 7.05 0.77 12.53
CA HIS A 46 6.45 1.25 13.76
C HIS A 46 5.08 1.89 13.54
N ASN A 47 4.19 1.70 14.51
CA ASN A 47 2.87 2.33 14.48
C ASN A 47 3.00 3.86 14.35
N GLY A 48 2.24 4.45 13.44
CA GLY A 48 2.26 5.87 13.15
C GLY A 48 3.32 6.33 12.15
N GLN A 49 4.23 5.46 11.71
CA GLN A 49 5.25 5.75 10.71
C GLN A 49 4.62 6.04 9.35
N TYR A 50 5.18 7.00 8.61
CA TYR A 50 4.79 7.28 7.23
C TYR A 50 5.58 6.41 6.26
N LEU A 51 4.88 5.81 5.32
CA LEU A 51 5.44 5.02 4.23
C LEU A 51 5.08 5.65 2.89
N ILE A 52 5.96 5.47 1.93
CA ILE A 52 5.69 5.76 0.52
C ILE A 52 5.44 4.41 -0.16
N VAL A 53 4.21 4.21 -0.61
CA VAL A 53 3.80 3.01 -1.33
C VAL A 53 3.91 3.28 -2.82
N THR A 54 4.61 2.41 -3.54
CA THR A 54 4.68 2.46 -5.00
C THR A 54 3.72 1.45 -5.59
N LYS A 55 2.94 1.85 -6.57
CA LYS A 55 1.98 1.00 -7.28
C LYS A 55 2.58 0.40 -8.57
N TRP A 56 3.87 0.60 -8.81
CA TRP A 56 4.55 0.19 -10.03
C TRP A 56 4.40 -1.29 -10.34
N HIS A 57 4.63 -2.17 -9.36
CA HIS A 57 4.50 -3.62 -9.52
C HIS A 57 3.07 -4.04 -9.87
N HIS A 58 2.07 -3.35 -9.33
CA HIS A 58 0.67 -3.59 -9.68
C HIS A 58 0.37 -3.22 -11.14
N ILE A 59 0.91 -2.08 -11.62
CA ILE A 59 0.71 -1.62 -13.00
C ILE A 59 1.41 -2.56 -13.98
N MET A 60 2.61 -3.05 -13.65
CA MET A 60 3.39 -3.97 -14.48
C MET A 60 2.93 -5.43 -14.34
N ASN A 61 1.94 -5.71 -13.49
CA ASN A 61 1.48 -7.07 -13.17
C ASN A 61 2.61 -8.01 -12.73
N GLU A 62 3.59 -7.47 -12.00
CA GLU A 62 4.72 -8.22 -11.48
C GLU A 62 4.41 -8.82 -10.11
N MET A 63 4.81 -10.08 -9.92
CA MET A 63 4.70 -10.71 -8.60
C MET A 63 5.74 -10.12 -7.64
N PRO A 64 5.33 -9.83 -6.39
CA PRO A 64 6.25 -9.33 -5.38
C PRO A 64 7.34 -10.36 -5.05
N ASN A 65 8.51 -9.87 -4.66
CA ASN A 65 9.62 -10.72 -4.26
C ASN A 65 9.43 -11.27 -2.84
N TYR A 66 10.05 -12.43 -2.55
CA TYR A 66 10.09 -12.95 -1.19
C TYR A 66 10.71 -11.93 -0.23
N GLY A 67 10.12 -11.80 0.96
CA GLY A 67 10.54 -10.83 1.96
C GLY A 67 10.08 -9.40 1.70
N GLN A 68 9.54 -9.09 0.53
CA GLN A 68 9.02 -7.77 0.21
C GLN A 68 7.80 -7.43 1.08
N ILE A 69 7.71 -6.18 1.52
CA ILE A 69 6.55 -5.68 2.24
C ILE A 69 5.54 -5.18 1.22
N VAL A 70 4.30 -5.67 1.34
CA VAL A 70 3.20 -5.35 0.45
C VAL A 70 2.01 -4.82 1.23
N ILE A 71 1.20 -4.02 0.57
CA ILE A 71 -0.11 -3.60 1.08
C ILE A 71 -1.17 -4.45 0.41
N ILE A 72 -2.01 -5.08 1.22
CA ILE A 72 -3.09 -5.97 0.80
C ILE A 72 -4.41 -5.29 1.14
N ASP A 73 -5.31 -5.23 0.17
CA ASP A 73 -6.70 -4.86 0.42
C ASP A 73 -7.37 -5.99 1.21
N SER A 74 -7.90 -5.67 2.38
CA SER A 74 -8.56 -6.64 3.27
C SER A 74 -10.02 -6.88 2.92
N ARG A 75 -10.57 -6.16 1.95
CA ARG A 75 -11.95 -6.33 1.50
C ARG A 75 -12.09 -7.58 0.64
N VAL A 76 -12.36 -8.70 1.27
CA VAL A 76 -12.51 -10.00 0.60
C VAL A 76 -13.85 -10.17 -0.14
N ASN A 77 -14.82 -9.28 0.11
CA ASN A 77 -16.20 -9.44 -0.36
C ASN A 77 -16.47 -8.77 -1.72
N ARG A 78 -15.55 -8.00 -2.26
CA ARG A 78 -15.68 -7.40 -3.60
C ARG A 78 -14.33 -7.27 -4.30
N ALA A 79 -14.34 -7.46 -5.60
CA ALA A 79 -13.17 -7.17 -6.42
C ALA A 79 -12.89 -5.65 -6.43
N ARG A 80 -11.61 -5.29 -6.36
CA ARG A 80 -11.16 -3.91 -6.54
C ARG A 80 -11.40 -3.49 -7.98
N THR A 81 -11.94 -2.30 -8.16
CA THR A 81 -12.20 -1.70 -9.46
C THR A 81 -11.28 -0.50 -9.69
N TRP A 82 -11.09 -0.10 -10.94
CA TRP A 82 -10.31 1.10 -11.28
C TRP A 82 -10.90 2.39 -10.67
N VAL A 83 -12.18 2.39 -10.33
CA VAL A 83 -12.85 3.51 -9.64
C VAL A 83 -12.28 3.67 -8.24
N ASP A 84 -12.01 2.56 -7.54
CA ASP A 84 -11.40 2.60 -6.20
C ASP A 84 -10.01 3.24 -6.23
N ASP A 85 -9.25 3.03 -7.32
CA ASP A 85 -7.92 3.63 -7.48
C ASP A 85 -7.94 5.16 -7.62
N VAL A 86 -9.06 5.71 -8.06
CA VAL A 86 -9.28 7.17 -8.16
C VAL A 86 -9.97 7.72 -6.92
N GLU A 87 -11.00 7.03 -6.43
CA GLU A 87 -11.83 7.48 -5.32
C GLU A 87 -11.06 7.48 -3.98
N GLU A 88 -10.28 6.43 -3.70
CA GLU A 88 -9.54 6.32 -2.44
C GLU A 88 -8.54 7.45 -2.20
N PRO A 89 -7.67 7.84 -3.15
CA PRO A 89 -6.80 8.99 -2.98
C PRO A 89 -7.57 10.30 -2.77
N LEU A 90 -8.67 10.48 -3.51
CA LEU A 90 -9.50 11.68 -3.40
C LEU A 90 -10.17 11.78 -2.02
N MET A 91 -10.71 10.66 -1.52
CA MET A 91 -11.30 10.56 -0.18
C MET A 91 -10.25 10.75 0.91
N ASN A 92 -9.03 10.23 0.72
CA ASN A 92 -7.91 10.42 1.65
C ASN A 92 -7.49 11.89 1.73
N TYR A 93 -7.52 12.65 0.63
CA TYR A 93 -7.31 14.10 0.68
C TYR A 93 -8.46 14.83 1.40
N ALA A 94 -9.70 14.44 1.16
CA ALA A 94 -10.84 14.98 1.88
C ALA A 94 -10.79 14.66 3.38
N SER A 95 -10.21 13.50 3.75
CA SER A 95 -10.07 13.07 5.15
C SER A 95 -9.01 13.84 5.94
N VAL A 96 -8.07 14.54 5.27
CA VAL A 96 -7.17 15.48 5.93
C VAL A 96 -7.97 16.59 6.64
N PHE A 97 -9.14 16.93 6.09
CA PHE A 97 -10.08 17.88 6.69
C PHE A 97 -11.15 17.20 7.55
N ASN A 98 -11.30 15.88 7.47
CA ASN A 98 -12.35 15.15 8.18
C ASN A 98 -11.82 13.78 8.66
N LYS A 99 -11.43 13.70 9.94
CA LYS A 99 -10.83 12.52 10.59
C LYS A 99 -11.68 11.23 10.53
N ALA A 100 -12.93 11.32 10.08
CA ALA A 100 -13.90 10.21 10.05
C ALA A 100 -13.78 9.28 8.85
N ALA A 101 -12.92 9.58 7.87
CA ALA A 101 -12.85 8.84 6.60
C ALA A 101 -11.62 7.92 6.44
N GLN A 102 -10.93 7.57 7.54
CA GLN A 102 -9.87 6.56 7.48
C GLN A 102 -10.50 5.16 7.39
N THR A 103 -10.59 4.63 6.19
CA THR A 103 -10.91 3.21 5.98
C THR A 103 -9.68 2.37 6.35
N ASN A 104 -9.81 1.55 7.39
CA ASN A 104 -8.78 0.60 7.84
C ASN A 104 -8.78 -0.70 7.00
N ASP A 105 -9.14 -0.62 5.72
CA ASP A 105 -9.38 -1.79 4.88
C ASP A 105 -8.10 -2.33 4.20
N VAL A 106 -6.93 -1.86 4.62
CA VAL A 106 -5.65 -2.29 4.06
C VAL A 106 -4.72 -2.82 5.13
N TRP A 107 -4.05 -3.93 4.83
CA TRP A 107 -3.06 -4.56 5.70
C TRP A 107 -1.67 -4.47 5.10
N VAL A 108 -0.69 -4.18 5.94
CA VAL A 108 0.72 -4.27 5.59
C VAL A 108 1.23 -5.63 6.01
N LYS A 109 1.77 -6.41 5.09
CA LYS A 109 2.28 -7.77 5.33
C LYS A 109 3.57 -8.02 4.56
N ARG A 110 4.33 -9.04 4.98
CA ARG A 110 5.53 -9.50 4.30
C ARG A 110 5.22 -10.75 3.47
N VAL A 111 5.76 -10.80 2.25
CA VAL A 111 5.61 -11.95 1.36
C VAL A 111 6.55 -13.07 1.81
N ILE A 112 5.98 -14.16 2.31
CA ILE A 112 6.71 -15.36 2.72
C ILE A 112 6.53 -16.53 1.77
N GLY A 113 5.48 -16.49 0.91
CA GLY A 113 5.19 -17.49 -0.10
C GLY A 113 4.60 -16.87 -1.36
N ARG A 114 4.72 -17.56 -2.47
CA ARG A 114 4.17 -17.23 -3.78
C ARG A 114 3.23 -18.33 -4.27
N PRO A 115 2.39 -18.09 -5.28
CA PRO A 115 1.58 -19.13 -5.89
C PRO A 115 2.43 -20.33 -6.30
N GLY A 116 2.01 -21.53 -5.86
CA GLY A 116 2.73 -22.77 -6.08
C GLY A 116 3.66 -23.20 -4.95
N ASP A 117 3.96 -22.33 -3.99
CA ASP A 117 4.75 -22.72 -2.81
C ASP A 117 3.90 -23.52 -1.82
N VAL A 118 4.55 -24.51 -1.22
CA VAL A 118 4.00 -25.25 -0.07
C VAL A 118 4.54 -24.62 1.21
N LEU A 119 3.65 -24.08 2.02
CA LEU A 119 4.00 -23.51 3.33
C LEU A 119 3.56 -24.49 4.43
N GLU A 120 4.48 -24.81 5.31
CA GLU A 120 4.24 -25.66 6.47
C GLU A 120 4.66 -24.93 7.75
N PHE A 121 3.89 -25.16 8.83
CA PHE A 121 4.18 -24.64 10.15
C PHE A 121 4.59 -25.81 11.04
N LYS A 122 5.87 -25.91 11.40
CA LYS A 122 6.43 -26.99 12.20
C LYS A 122 7.30 -26.41 13.31
N ASP A 123 7.12 -26.87 14.53
CA ASP A 123 7.95 -26.52 15.69
C ASP A 123 8.10 -25.01 15.94
N GLY A 124 7.03 -24.22 15.63
CA GLY A 124 7.03 -22.77 15.77
C GLY A 124 7.74 -22.02 14.65
N HIS A 125 8.14 -22.71 13.60
CA HIS A 125 8.83 -22.15 12.42
C HIS A 125 8.02 -22.33 11.14
N VAL A 126 8.21 -21.41 10.21
CA VAL A 126 7.65 -21.50 8.87
C VAL A 126 8.65 -22.24 7.96
N TRP A 127 8.14 -23.21 7.23
CA TRP A 127 8.87 -23.94 6.20
C TRP A 127 8.26 -23.66 4.85
N ARG A 128 9.08 -23.40 3.86
CA ARG A 128 8.65 -23.20 2.48
C ARG A 128 9.34 -24.19 1.57
N ASN A 129 8.56 -24.99 0.87
CA ASN A 129 9.05 -26.03 -0.05
C ASN A 129 10.06 -27.00 0.62
N GLY A 130 9.85 -27.29 1.90
CA GLY A 130 10.72 -28.17 2.68
C GLY A 130 11.95 -27.54 3.31
N GLU A 131 12.17 -26.22 3.10
CA GLU A 131 13.25 -25.45 3.73
C GLU A 131 12.72 -24.52 4.81
N GLN A 132 13.39 -24.49 5.97
CA GLN A 132 13.03 -23.57 7.05
C GLN A 132 13.35 -22.14 6.67
N LEU A 133 12.36 -21.24 6.81
CA LEU A 133 12.57 -19.81 6.58
C LEU A 133 13.36 -19.18 7.73
N GLN A 134 14.35 -18.37 7.38
CA GLN A 134 15.03 -17.50 8.32
C GLN A 134 14.21 -16.21 8.47
N GLU A 135 13.63 -16.01 9.63
CA GLU A 135 12.73 -14.89 9.90
C GLU A 135 13.28 -13.96 11.01
N PRO A 136 14.42 -13.28 10.78
CA PRO A 136 15.05 -12.41 11.79
C PRO A 136 14.20 -11.19 12.16
N TYR A 137 13.11 -10.98 11.44
CA TYR A 137 12.16 -9.88 11.61
C TYR A 137 10.94 -10.26 12.49
N THR A 138 10.84 -11.52 12.92
CA THR A 138 9.80 -11.95 13.86
C THR A 138 10.36 -11.89 15.28
N LYS A 139 9.56 -11.36 16.21
CA LYS A 139 9.85 -11.55 17.63
C LYS A 139 9.72 -13.03 17.94
N ASP A 140 10.60 -13.58 18.78
CA ASP A 140 10.58 -14.98 19.27
C ASP A 140 9.28 -15.31 20.03
N THR A 141 8.18 -15.06 19.41
CA THR A 141 6.88 -15.49 19.88
C THR A 141 6.68 -16.88 19.32
N LYS A 142 7.01 -17.91 20.12
CA LYS A 142 6.61 -19.29 19.81
C LYS A 142 5.11 -19.25 19.53
N MET A 143 4.74 -19.26 18.24
CA MET A 143 3.35 -19.32 17.84
C MET A 143 2.83 -20.71 18.23
N ASN A 144 2.23 -20.80 19.41
CA ASN A 144 1.48 -21.97 19.81
C ASN A 144 0.21 -22.00 18.96
N TYR A 145 0.31 -22.54 17.76
CA TYR A 145 -0.87 -22.92 16.99
C TYR A 145 -1.50 -24.15 17.64
N THR A 146 -2.41 -23.90 18.56
CA THR A 146 -3.35 -24.91 18.99
C THR A 146 -4.35 -25.06 17.86
N ARG A 147 -4.19 -26.12 17.05
CA ARG A 147 -5.17 -26.50 16.03
C ARG A 147 -6.45 -26.87 16.76
N SER A 148 -7.45 -25.98 16.75
CA SER A 148 -8.81 -26.37 17.13
C SER A 148 -9.35 -27.29 16.03
N THR A 149 -9.43 -28.57 16.32
CA THR A 149 -10.18 -29.57 15.56
C THR A 149 -11.66 -29.25 15.57
#